data_c3d98942737c6ab0b740849a9349ccf8
#
_entry.id   c3d98942737c6ab0b740849a9349ccf8
#
_cell.length_a   1.000
_cell.length_b   1.000
_cell.length_c   1.000
_cell.angle_alpha   90.00
_cell.angle_beta   90.00
_cell.angle_gamma   90.00
#
_symmetry.space_group_name_H-M   'P 1'
#
loop_
_entity.id
_entity.type
_entity.pdbx_description
1 polymer ?
#
loop_
_entity_poly.entity_id
_entity_poly.type
_entity_poly.pdbx_seq_one_letter_code
_entity_poly.pdbx_strand_id
1 'polypeptide(L)'
;MSIVNSSTIGVNLGNSDGATALFGLGNTVNGSDGSQWLYVYATAAMVTGTVACYSTAYVAQPATASNLFGAAGGSPNSGMGLAFAQGTFAAADYGWICIRGADQYVRVSSVSTVGAALYLDTASSGVLTTTAASGTMAGIILLTASSTGVQTAVRAYLQYPRLSPGALFGV
;
A
#
# COMPACT_ATOMS: atom_id res chain seq x y z
N MET A 1 6.66 -17.65 -9.71
CA MET A 1 5.77 -17.29 -10.87
C MET A 1 4.37 -17.22 -10.31
N SER A 2 3.85 -16.02 -10.08
CA SER A 2 2.46 -15.84 -9.62
C SER A 2 1.56 -16.05 -10.83
N ILE A 3 0.83 -17.15 -10.86
CA ILE A 3 -0.20 -17.37 -11.87
C ILE A 3 -1.45 -16.66 -11.37
N VAL A 4 -1.53 -15.37 -11.62
CA VAL A 4 -2.80 -14.66 -11.53
C VAL A 4 -3.65 -15.18 -12.69
N ASN A 5 -4.52 -16.13 -12.41
CA ASN A 5 -5.42 -16.64 -13.44
C ASN A 5 -6.57 -15.65 -13.63
N SER A 6 -6.24 -14.52 -14.25
CA SER A 6 -7.18 -13.47 -14.59
C SER A 6 -8.26 -13.97 -15.59
N SER A 7 -7.98 -15.05 -16.28
CA SER A 7 -8.91 -15.61 -17.27
C SER A 7 -10.09 -16.36 -16.64
N THR A 8 -9.97 -16.83 -15.40
CA THR A 8 -11.03 -17.63 -14.74
C THR A 8 -12.12 -16.78 -14.12
N ILE A 9 -11.81 -15.56 -13.68
CA ILE A 9 -12.76 -14.65 -13.01
C ILE A 9 -12.84 -13.26 -13.66
N GLY A 10 -12.10 -13.01 -14.73
CA GLY A 10 -12.10 -11.72 -15.44
C GLY A 10 -11.54 -10.54 -14.63
N VAL A 11 -10.77 -10.81 -13.57
CA VAL A 11 -10.18 -9.78 -12.71
C VAL A 11 -8.72 -9.57 -13.09
N ASN A 12 -8.36 -8.36 -13.47
CA ASN A 12 -6.98 -7.95 -13.68
C ASN A 12 -6.42 -7.30 -12.42
N LEU A 13 -5.67 -8.07 -11.63
CA LEU A 13 -5.13 -7.60 -10.35
C LEU A 13 -3.89 -6.71 -10.49
N GLY A 14 -3.25 -6.69 -11.65
CA GLY A 14 -1.99 -5.99 -11.89
C GLY A 14 -2.12 -4.61 -12.55
N ASN A 15 -3.32 -4.20 -12.95
CA ASN A 15 -3.57 -2.92 -13.61
C ASN A 15 -4.84 -2.27 -13.06
N SER A 16 -4.98 -0.95 -13.30
CA SER A 16 -6.26 -0.27 -13.08
C SER A 16 -7.27 -0.66 -14.18
N ASP A 17 -8.54 -0.56 -13.84
CA ASP A 17 -9.66 -0.73 -14.77
C ASP A 17 -9.97 0.59 -15.52
N GLY A 18 -9.21 1.67 -15.24
CA GLY A 18 -9.45 3.01 -15.75
C GLY A 18 -10.60 3.72 -15.01
N ALA A 19 -11.19 4.73 -15.66
CA ALA A 19 -12.20 5.61 -15.06
C ALA A 19 -13.61 4.98 -14.90
N THR A 20 -13.78 3.72 -15.29
CA THR A 20 -15.08 3.03 -15.18
C THR A 20 -14.99 1.88 -14.18
N ALA A 21 -15.84 1.90 -13.15
CA ALA A 21 -15.89 0.83 -12.19
C ALA A 21 -16.45 -0.46 -12.83
N LEU A 22 -15.68 -1.53 -12.78
CA LEU A 22 -16.13 -2.87 -13.21
C LEU A 22 -16.72 -3.68 -12.06
N PHE A 23 -16.38 -3.33 -10.82
CA PHE A 23 -16.82 -4.02 -9.60
C PHE A 23 -17.34 -3.02 -8.57
N GLY A 24 -18.05 -3.52 -7.57
CA GLY A 24 -18.45 -2.71 -6.42
C GLY A 24 -17.25 -2.33 -5.56
N LEU A 25 -17.18 -1.07 -5.13
CA LEU A 25 -16.15 -0.63 -4.17
C LEU A 25 -16.23 -1.46 -2.90
N GLY A 26 -15.07 -1.84 -2.37
CA GLY A 26 -14.95 -2.69 -1.19
C GLY A 26 -15.06 -4.19 -1.47
N ASN A 27 -15.33 -4.59 -2.69
CA ASN A 27 -15.25 -6.01 -3.05
C ASN A 27 -13.85 -6.54 -2.78
N THR A 28 -13.77 -7.77 -2.29
CA THR A 28 -12.50 -8.45 -2.05
C THR A 28 -12.41 -9.70 -2.92
N VAL A 29 -11.21 -10.00 -3.39
CA VAL A 29 -10.92 -11.26 -4.07
C VAL A 29 -9.67 -11.89 -3.48
N ASN A 30 -9.59 -13.22 -3.56
CA ASN A 30 -8.40 -13.98 -3.18
C ASN A 30 -7.69 -14.47 -4.44
N GLY A 31 -6.40 -14.21 -4.53
CA GLY A 31 -5.54 -14.79 -5.56
C GLY A 31 -5.24 -16.26 -5.28
N SER A 32 -4.87 -17.01 -6.31
CA SER A 32 -4.48 -18.42 -6.20
C SER A 32 -3.20 -18.63 -5.38
N ASP A 33 -2.42 -17.57 -5.17
CA ASP A 33 -1.20 -17.51 -4.37
C ASP A 33 -1.47 -17.19 -2.87
N GLY A 34 -2.74 -17.12 -2.48
CA GLY A 34 -3.18 -16.72 -1.14
C GLY A 34 -3.14 -15.21 -0.90
N SER A 35 -2.89 -14.40 -1.93
CA SER A 35 -3.03 -12.95 -1.84
C SER A 35 -4.50 -12.56 -1.69
N GLN A 36 -4.73 -11.41 -1.06
CA GLN A 36 -6.05 -10.82 -0.92
C GLN A 36 -6.03 -9.38 -1.40
N TRP A 37 -7.04 -9.00 -2.15
CA TRP A 37 -7.14 -7.74 -2.85
C TRP A 37 -8.45 -7.05 -2.54
N LEU A 38 -8.42 -5.73 -2.58
CA LEU A 38 -9.56 -4.87 -2.30
C LEU A 38 -9.80 -3.94 -3.49
N TYR A 39 -11.04 -3.82 -3.94
CA TYR A 39 -11.42 -2.93 -5.03
C TYR A 39 -11.68 -1.51 -4.53
N VAL A 40 -11.01 -0.54 -5.13
CA VAL A 40 -11.00 0.85 -4.69
C VAL A 40 -11.12 1.84 -5.84
N TYR A 41 -11.46 3.08 -5.49
CA TYR A 41 -11.36 4.25 -6.34
C TYR A 41 -10.13 5.07 -5.95
N ALA A 42 -9.23 5.33 -6.88
CA ALA A 42 -8.00 6.09 -6.65
C ALA A 42 -8.23 7.59 -6.92
N THR A 43 -8.05 8.44 -5.90
CA THR A 43 -8.16 9.90 -6.07
C THR A 43 -6.86 10.56 -6.54
N ALA A 44 -5.76 9.83 -6.49
CA ALA A 44 -4.45 10.30 -6.94
C ALA A 44 -3.69 9.17 -7.65
N ALA A 45 -2.74 9.54 -8.50
CA ALA A 45 -1.91 8.58 -9.19
C ALA A 45 -1.07 7.74 -8.21
N MET A 46 -0.99 6.45 -8.48
CA MET A 46 -0.16 5.49 -7.74
C MET A 46 0.61 4.63 -8.74
N VAL A 47 1.77 4.19 -8.35
CA VAL A 47 2.59 3.25 -9.14
C VAL A 47 2.84 1.98 -8.32
N THR A 48 3.33 0.94 -8.97
CA THR A 48 3.65 -0.34 -8.32
C THR A 48 4.46 -0.14 -7.04
N GLY A 49 4.01 -0.76 -5.95
CA GLY A 49 4.62 -0.69 -4.63
C GLY A 49 4.21 0.53 -3.80
N THR A 50 3.41 1.46 -4.32
CA THR A 50 2.90 2.59 -3.53
C THR A 50 2.08 2.10 -2.34
N VAL A 51 2.42 2.56 -1.15
CA VAL A 51 1.57 2.42 0.04
C VAL A 51 0.35 3.31 -0.15
N ALA A 52 -0.82 2.71 -0.20
CA ALA A 52 -2.09 3.41 -0.26
C ALA A 52 -2.79 3.39 1.09
N CYS A 53 -3.40 4.49 1.48
CA CYS A 53 -4.42 4.50 2.52
C CYS A 53 -5.80 4.58 1.87
N TYR A 54 -6.79 3.88 2.43
CA TYR A 54 -8.15 3.90 1.92
C TYR A 54 -9.16 4.13 3.05
N SER A 55 -10.20 4.89 2.73
CA SER A 55 -11.29 5.23 3.65
C SER A 55 -12.32 4.10 3.77
N THR A 56 -13.28 4.26 4.67
CA THR A 56 -14.44 3.36 4.79
C THR A 56 -15.34 3.38 3.55
N ALA A 57 -15.24 4.40 2.69
CA ALA A 57 -15.90 4.46 1.39
C ALA A 57 -15.04 3.83 0.26
N TYR A 58 -13.91 3.18 0.60
CA TYR A 58 -12.98 2.55 -0.33
C TYR A 58 -12.36 3.51 -1.35
N VAL A 59 -12.17 4.75 -0.94
CA VAL A 59 -11.44 5.76 -1.69
C VAL A 59 -10.00 5.71 -1.26
N ALA A 60 -9.09 5.47 -2.22
CA ALA A 60 -7.66 5.25 -1.98
C ALA A 60 -6.81 6.40 -2.51
N GLN A 61 -5.70 6.66 -1.83
CA GLN A 61 -4.68 7.64 -2.22
C GLN A 61 -3.32 7.22 -1.65
N PRO A 62 -2.19 7.75 -2.17
CA PRO A 62 -0.89 7.51 -1.56
C PRO A 62 -0.89 7.92 -0.08
N ALA A 63 -0.38 7.04 0.77
CA ALA A 63 -0.32 7.30 2.21
C ALA A 63 0.66 8.43 2.52
N THR A 64 0.24 9.36 3.37
CA THR A 64 1.07 10.43 3.94
C THR A 64 0.85 10.48 5.44
N ALA A 65 1.78 11.09 6.17
CA ALA A 65 1.59 11.30 7.60
C ALA A 65 0.32 12.11 7.89
N SER A 66 0.01 13.11 7.07
CA SER A 66 -1.17 13.96 7.25
C SER A 66 -2.50 13.25 6.99
N ASN A 67 -2.56 12.32 6.02
CA ASN A 67 -3.81 11.60 5.75
C ASN A 67 -4.03 10.37 6.64
N LEU A 68 -2.98 9.89 7.31
CA LEU A 68 -3.08 8.79 8.29
C LEU A 68 -3.29 9.30 9.72
N PHE A 69 -2.61 10.39 10.10
CA PHE A 69 -2.64 10.94 11.46
C PHE A 69 -3.49 12.19 11.60
N GLY A 70 -4.04 12.72 10.51
CA GLY A 70 -4.64 14.04 10.44
C GLY A 70 -3.58 15.14 10.30
N ALA A 71 -3.99 16.34 9.89
CA ALA A 71 -3.16 17.53 9.97
C ALA A 71 -2.83 17.81 11.44
N ALA A 72 -1.69 18.43 11.72
CA ALA A 72 -1.25 18.74 13.09
C ALA A 72 -2.39 19.35 13.92
N GLY A 73 -2.88 18.62 14.91
CA GLY A 73 -4.03 18.98 15.74
C GLY A 73 -5.39 18.43 15.31
N GLY A 74 -5.48 17.68 14.21
CA GLY A 74 -6.70 16.96 13.81
C GLY A 74 -6.77 15.57 14.42
N SER A 75 -7.99 15.05 14.61
CA SER A 75 -8.17 13.64 14.92
C SER A 75 -7.56 12.78 13.82
N PRO A 76 -6.84 11.71 14.15
CA PRO A 76 -6.42 10.76 13.13
C PRO A 76 -7.65 10.33 12.34
N ASN A 77 -7.50 10.17 11.02
CA ASN A 77 -8.56 9.61 10.19
C ASN A 77 -8.78 8.16 10.63
N SER A 78 -9.49 8.01 11.75
CA SER A 78 -9.85 6.73 12.34
C SER A 78 -10.68 5.95 11.32
N GLY A 79 -10.19 4.79 10.93
CA GLY A 79 -10.85 3.91 9.96
C GLY A 79 -10.18 3.82 8.60
N MET A 80 -9.02 4.47 8.39
CA MET A 80 -8.26 4.23 7.16
C MET A 80 -7.48 2.92 7.25
N GLY A 81 -7.71 2.03 6.29
CA GLY A 81 -6.90 0.85 6.06
C GLY A 81 -5.66 1.16 5.23
N LEU A 82 -4.68 0.28 5.26
CA LEU A 82 -3.48 0.33 4.44
C LEU A 82 -3.44 -0.84 3.45
N ALA A 83 -2.96 -0.56 2.26
CA ALA A 83 -2.80 -1.54 1.19
C ALA A 83 -1.65 -1.10 0.27
N PHE A 84 -1.37 -1.91 -0.74
CA PHE A 84 -0.30 -1.64 -1.71
C PHE A 84 -0.81 -1.73 -3.14
N ALA A 85 -0.57 -0.69 -3.92
CA ALA A 85 -0.77 -0.74 -5.36
C ALA A 85 0.26 -1.70 -5.99
N GLN A 86 -0.20 -2.70 -6.74
CA GLN A 86 0.68 -3.62 -7.46
C GLN A 86 0.74 -3.31 -8.96
N GLY A 87 -0.01 -2.30 -9.39
CA GLY A 87 -0.02 -1.75 -10.74
C GLY A 87 0.00 -0.23 -10.72
N THR A 88 -0.15 0.37 -11.89
CA THR A 88 -0.22 1.82 -12.06
C THR A 88 -1.67 2.26 -12.12
N PHE A 89 -2.01 3.29 -11.34
CA PHE A 89 -3.29 3.98 -11.33
C PHE A 89 -3.08 5.42 -11.76
N ALA A 90 -3.91 5.93 -12.63
CA ALA A 90 -4.10 7.37 -12.79
C ALA A 90 -5.05 7.90 -11.68
N ALA A 91 -5.12 9.21 -11.52
CA ALA A 91 -6.17 9.80 -10.71
C ALA A 91 -7.53 9.52 -11.35
N ALA A 92 -8.53 9.22 -10.54
CA ALA A 92 -9.89 8.81 -10.93
C ALA A 92 -9.99 7.38 -11.51
N ASP A 93 -8.96 6.56 -11.40
CA ASP A 93 -9.03 5.16 -11.77
C ASP A 93 -9.70 4.29 -10.69
N TYR A 94 -10.30 3.20 -11.15
CA TYR A 94 -10.73 2.09 -10.32
C TYR A 94 -9.77 0.92 -10.47
N GLY A 95 -9.67 0.06 -9.45
CA GLY A 95 -8.85 -1.15 -9.54
C GLY A 95 -8.57 -1.80 -8.20
N TRP A 96 -7.68 -2.76 -8.22
CA TRP A 96 -7.40 -3.65 -7.10
C TRP A 96 -6.08 -3.27 -6.42
N ILE A 97 -6.12 -3.12 -5.10
CA ILE A 97 -4.93 -2.93 -4.25
C ILE A 97 -4.75 -4.13 -3.32
N CYS A 98 -3.51 -4.52 -3.07
CA CYS A 98 -3.19 -5.71 -2.28
C CYS A 98 -3.17 -5.39 -0.78
N ILE A 99 -3.96 -6.12 0.01
CA ILE A 99 -3.99 -6.02 1.48
C ILE A 99 -3.24 -7.17 2.17
N ARG A 100 -3.00 -8.28 1.46
CA ARG A 100 -2.27 -9.43 1.96
C ARG A 100 -1.68 -10.20 0.79
N GLY A 101 -0.48 -10.75 0.96
CA GLY A 101 0.12 -11.66 -0.03
C GLY A 101 1.61 -11.81 0.16
N ALA A 102 2.13 -12.94 -0.31
CA ALA A 102 3.55 -13.13 -0.46
C ALA A 102 4.05 -12.51 -1.76
N ASP A 103 5.33 -12.12 -1.77
CA ASP A 103 6.03 -11.68 -2.99
C ASP A 103 5.40 -10.45 -3.69
N GLN A 104 4.83 -9.55 -2.90
CA GLN A 104 4.27 -8.30 -3.37
C GLN A 104 5.31 -7.19 -3.41
N TYR A 105 5.08 -6.14 -4.20
CA TYR A 105 5.97 -5.00 -4.28
C TYR A 105 5.63 -3.93 -3.24
N VAL A 106 6.67 -3.36 -2.63
CA VAL A 106 6.59 -2.15 -1.79
C VAL A 106 7.67 -1.18 -2.22
N ARG A 107 7.39 0.12 -2.21
CA ARG A 107 8.38 1.16 -2.53
C ARG A 107 9.10 1.59 -1.28
N VAL A 108 10.42 1.63 -1.37
CA VAL A 108 11.30 2.15 -0.31
C VAL A 108 12.19 3.27 -0.86
N SER A 109 12.45 4.30 -0.05
CA SER A 109 13.27 5.48 -0.41
C SER A 109 14.70 5.39 0.11
N SER A 110 15.02 4.33 0.83
CA SER A 110 16.33 4.19 1.50
C SER A 110 16.95 2.83 1.23
N VAL A 111 18.25 2.71 1.47
CA VAL A 111 18.91 1.41 1.58
C VAL A 111 18.21 0.61 2.67
N SER A 112 17.81 -0.61 2.36
CA SER A 112 17.09 -1.47 3.28
C SER A 112 17.59 -2.90 3.22
N THR A 113 17.54 -3.60 4.35
CA THR A 113 17.85 -5.02 4.45
C THR A 113 16.59 -5.84 4.63
N VAL A 114 16.67 -7.12 4.36
CA VAL A 114 15.59 -8.08 4.65
C VAL A 114 15.21 -8.00 6.12
N GLY A 115 13.91 -7.91 6.40
CA GLY A 115 13.39 -7.82 7.77
C GLY A 115 13.58 -6.47 8.47
N ALA A 116 14.10 -5.44 7.78
CA ALA A 116 14.25 -4.10 8.37
C ALA A 116 12.90 -3.53 8.85
N ALA A 117 12.93 -2.78 9.94
CA ALA A 117 11.78 -1.98 10.36
C ALA A 117 11.50 -0.89 9.33
N LEU A 118 10.23 -0.70 9.02
CA LEU A 118 9.77 0.25 7.99
C LEU A 118 8.91 1.33 8.62
N TYR A 119 9.07 2.52 8.11
CA TYR A 119 8.35 3.73 8.49
C TYR A 119 7.76 4.37 7.24
N LEU A 120 6.71 5.15 7.39
CA LEU A 120 6.21 5.96 6.29
C LEU A 120 7.19 7.13 6.05
N ASP A 121 7.61 7.29 4.80
CA ASP A 121 8.47 8.42 4.42
C ASP A 121 7.67 9.74 4.48
N THR A 122 8.20 10.73 5.17
CA THR A 122 7.55 12.06 5.29
C THR A 122 7.83 12.96 4.10
N ALA A 123 8.88 12.67 3.34
CA ALA A 123 9.27 13.45 2.16
C ALA A 123 8.58 12.97 0.87
N SER A 124 8.06 11.73 0.86
CA SER A 124 7.52 11.11 -0.34
C SER A 124 6.22 10.35 -0.04
N SER A 125 5.13 10.76 -0.66
CA SER A 125 3.83 10.12 -0.49
C SER A 125 3.84 8.67 -0.96
N GLY A 126 3.29 7.75 -0.16
CA GLY A 126 3.15 6.35 -0.50
C GLY A 126 4.45 5.56 -0.58
N VAL A 127 5.51 6.02 0.07
CA VAL A 127 6.83 5.40 0.09
C VAL A 127 7.21 5.06 1.52
N LEU A 128 7.94 3.96 1.70
CA LEU A 128 8.49 3.52 2.98
C LEU A 128 9.96 3.91 3.11
N THR A 129 10.43 4.06 4.32
CA THR A 129 11.84 4.31 4.66
C THR A 129 12.28 3.43 5.83
N THR A 130 13.57 3.17 5.96
CA THR A 130 14.18 2.55 7.15
C THR A 130 14.62 3.58 8.18
N THR A 131 14.62 4.86 7.81
CA THR A 131 14.90 5.95 8.76
C THR A 131 13.66 6.19 9.62
N ALA A 132 13.83 6.18 10.94
CA ALA A 132 12.73 6.43 11.86
C ALA A 132 12.06 7.78 11.56
N ALA A 133 10.81 7.73 11.20
CA ALA A 133 9.98 8.87 10.80
C ALA A 133 8.61 8.78 11.49
N SER A 134 7.53 8.91 10.76
CA SER A 134 6.17 8.91 11.31
C SER A 134 5.62 7.49 11.42
N GLY A 135 5.66 6.91 12.61
CA GLY A 135 5.02 5.61 12.94
C GLY A 135 5.64 4.40 12.24
N THR A 136 5.71 3.31 12.95
CA THR A 136 6.22 2.03 12.43
C THR A 136 5.15 1.32 11.62
N MET A 137 5.53 0.83 10.43
CA MET A 137 4.66 0.01 9.60
C MET A 137 4.74 -1.45 10.05
N ALA A 138 3.63 -1.98 10.55
CA ALA A 138 3.52 -3.39 10.93
C ALA A 138 2.83 -4.20 9.83
N GLY A 139 3.08 -5.51 9.80
CA GLY A 139 2.49 -6.41 8.81
C GLY A 139 3.20 -6.38 7.45
N ILE A 140 4.43 -5.89 7.39
CA ILE A 140 5.27 -5.87 6.19
C ILE A 140 6.62 -6.47 6.53
N ILE A 141 7.08 -7.43 5.75
CA ILE A 141 8.41 -8.02 5.87
C ILE A 141 9.08 -7.94 4.50
N LEU A 142 10.19 -7.21 4.39
CA LEU A 142 10.97 -7.16 3.16
C LEU A 142 11.58 -8.53 2.88
N LEU A 143 11.41 -9.02 1.67
CA LEU A 143 12.00 -10.27 1.17
C LEU A 143 13.27 -10.02 0.35
N THR A 144 13.42 -8.82 -0.19
CA THR A 144 14.63 -8.39 -0.90
C THR A 144 15.14 -7.07 -0.34
N ALA A 145 16.44 -6.90 -0.37
CA ALA A 145 17.10 -5.67 0.04
C ALA A 145 17.05 -4.62 -1.08
N SER A 146 17.06 -3.34 -0.70
CA SER A 146 17.37 -2.22 -1.61
C SER A 146 18.80 -1.75 -1.36
N SER A 147 19.60 -1.68 -2.41
CA SER A 147 20.99 -1.18 -2.35
C SER A 147 21.09 0.30 -2.73
N THR A 148 20.02 0.94 -3.14
CA THR A 148 20.01 2.32 -3.62
C THR A 148 19.21 3.22 -2.67
N GLY A 149 19.65 4.45 -2.52
CA GLY A 149 18.94 5.49 -1.77
C GLY A 149 17.83 6.19 -2.58
N VAL A 150 17.50 5.67 -3.75
CA VAL A 150 16.40 6.18 -4.59
C VAL A 150 15.17 5.27 -4.44
N GLN A 151 14.00 5.85 -4.68
CA GLN A 151 12.74 5.12 -4.57
C GLN A 151 12.72 3.88 -5.47
N THR A 152 12.72 2.72 -4.86
CA THR A 152 12.79 1.42 -5.54
C THR A 152 11.66 0.51 -5.06
N ALA A 153 11.05 -0.23 -5.99
CA ALA A 153 10.11 -1.27 -5.64
C ALA A 153 10.88 -2.55 -5.26
N VAL A 154 10.68 -3.03 -4.06
CA VAL A 154 11.29 -4.26 -3.53
C VAL A 154 10.20 -5.27 -3.14
N ARG A 155 10.56 -6.54 -3.10
CA ARG A 155 9.61 -7.59 -2.75
C ARG A 155 9.41 -7.68 -1.25
N ALA A 156 8.15 -7.89 -0.85
CA ALA A 156 7.75 -8.00 0.54
C ALA A 156 6.65 -9.04 0.73
N TYR A 157 6.55 -9.54 1.95
CA TYR A 157 5.38 -10.26 2.44
C TYR A 157 4.46 -9.27 3.16
N LEU A 158 3.19 -9.25 2.76
CA LEU A 158 2.16 -8.39 3.33
C LEU A 158 1.17 -9.20 4.16
N GLN A 159 0.91 -8.75 5.38
CA GLN A 159 -0.07 -9.36 6.29
C GLN A 159 -0.91 -8.27 6.94
N TYR A 160 -1.90 -7.78 6.23
CA TYR A 160 -2.79 -6.71 6.67
C TYR A 160 -1.98 -5.52 7.22
N PRO A 161 -1.31 -4.77 6.34
CA PRO A 161 -0.45 -3.66 6.73
C PRO A 161 -1.21 -2.68 7.60
N ARG A 162 -0.57 -2.25 8.67
CA ARG A 162 -1.13 -1.26 9.59
C ARG A 162 -0.03 -0.36 10.11
N LEU A 163 -0.41 0.85 10.44
CA LEU A 163 0.45 1.75 11.15
C LEU A 163 0.36 1.41 12.65
N SER A 164 1.48 1.03 13.23
CA SER A 164 1.60 0.93 14.67
C SER A 164 1.87 2.33 15.22
N PRO A 165 1.13 2.83 16.21
CA PRO A 165 1.47 4.06 16.87
C PRO A 165 2.76 3.82 17.66
N GLY A 166 3.89 3.82 16.95
CA GLY A 166 5.20 3.82 17.55
C GLY A 166 5.41 5.19 18.16
N ALA A 167 5.50 5.23 19.47
CA ALA A 167 6.16 6.28 20.28
C ALA A 167 6.02 7.77 19.82
N LEU A 168 4.91 8.17 19.24
CA LEU A 168 4.57 9.58 19.11
C LEU A 168 4.02 10.16 20.43
N PHE A 169 3.93 9.35 21.46
CA PHE A 169 3.67 9.79 22.82
C PHE A 169 4.96 9.70 23.63
N GLY A 170 5.97 10.45 23.19
CA GLY A 170 7.01 10.89 24.11
C GLY A 170 6.33 11.77 25.16
N VAL A 171 6.22 11.25 26.37
CA VAL A 171 5.88 11.98 27.58
C VAL A 171 6.98 13.01 27.84
#